data_38c747eedb63994801f2b256e50c3e29
#
_entry.id   38c747eedb63994801f2b256e50c3e29
#
_cell.length_a   1.000
_cell.length_b   1.000
_cell.length_c   1.000
_cell.angle_alpha   90.00
_cell.angle_beta   90.00
_cell.angle_gamma   90.00
#
_symmetry.space_group_name_H-M   'P 1'
#
loop_
_entity.id
_entity.type
_entity.pdbx_description
1 polymer ?
#
loop_
_entity_poly.entity_id
_entity_poly.type
_entity_poly.pdbx_seq_one_letter_code
_entity_poly.pdbx_strand_id
1 'polypeptide(L)'
;MPHNGFDIAAPALAIAYHSGFGHTAVLADAVAAGAREAGGVVSVIAVDRMTDADWDILDGADCIVFGSATYMGNVSAGFQAFAEKTGQRCHNGTWRDKVAAGFTNSGAKSGDKVQTLVSLAVFAAQHHMHWVNLGLGAGWNSSRGSENDLNRLGFWLGAGAQTDVDADPDQVHPSDVRTCRHLGWRVALVTRQLNVGRAVTPAASSPAASSAPTR
;
A
#
# COMPACT_ATOMS: atom_id res chain seq x y z
N MET A 1 -2.34 -10.55 -36.78
CA MET A 1 -1.31 -9.76 -36.07
C MET A 1 -0.71 -10.70 -35.06
N PRO A 2 0.59 -11.06 -35.11
CA PRO A 2 1.19 -11.87 -34.06
C PRO A 2 1.23 -11.03 -32.79
N HIS A 3 0.56 -11.50 -31.73
CA HIS A 3 0.77 -11.00 -30.38
C HIS A 3 2.22 -11.37 -29.98
N ASN A 4 3.14 -10.44 -30.06
CA ASN A 4 4.39 -10.52 -29.32
C ASN A 4 4.02 -10.40 -27.83
N GLY A 5 3.57 -11.51 -27.25
CA GLY A 5 3.36 -11.61 -25.82
C GLY A 5 4.72 -11.54 -25.14
N PHE A 6 5.07 -10.39 -24.57
CA PHE A 6 6.11 -10.34 -23.55
C PHE A 6 5.59 -11.20 -22.39
N ASP A 7 6.23 -12.35 -22.17
CA ASP A 7 5.96 -13.19 -20.99
C ASP A 7 6.56 -12.50 -19.77
N ILE A 8 5.82 -11.50 -19.25
CA ILE A 8 6.24 -10.75 -18.06
C ILE A 8 5.67 -11.48 -16.86
N ALA A 9 6.56 -11.87 -15.95
CA ALA A 9 6.21 -12.53 -14.71
C ALA A 9 5.11 -11.76 -13.95
N ALA A 10 4.27 -12.49 -13.24
CA ALA A 10 3.26 -11.90 -12.37
C ALA A 10 3.94 -10.98 -11.35
N PRO A 11 3.42 -9.75 -11.11
CA PRO A 11 4.05 -8.83 -10.18
C PRO A 11 4.03 -9.41 -8.75
N ALA A 12 5.16 -9.30 -8.05
CA ALA A 12 5.30 -9.69 -6.64
C ALA A 12 4.90 -8.51 -5.74
N LEU A 13 3.90 -8.71 -4.89
CA LEU A 13 3.41 -7.70 -3.95
C LEU A 13 3.59 -8.16 -2.51
N ALA A 14 4.08 -7.28 -1.65
CA ALA A 14 4.07 -7.46 -0.20
C ALA A 14 3.10 -6.47 0.43
N ILE A 15 2.33 -6.92 1.43
CA ILE A 15 1.44 -6.07 2.23
C ILE A 15 1.99 -6.03 3.63
N ALA A 16 2.65 -4.94 3.99
CA ALA A 16 3.28 -4.72 5.29
C ALA A 16 2.32 -3.92 6.18
N TYR A 17 1.78 -4.53 7.24
CA TYR A 17 0.76 -3.87 8.06
C TYR A 17 0.96 -4.10 9.56
N HIS A 18 0.45 -3.14 10.35
CA HIS A 18 0.26 -3.30 11.79
C HIS A 18 -1.23 -3.19 12.17
N SER A 19 -1.69 -4.10 13.01
CA SER A 19 -3.07 -4.14 13.50
C SER A 19 -3.10 -4.43 14.99
N GLY A 20 -3.56 -3.46 15.81
CA GLY A 20 -3.68 -3.64 17.26
C GLY A 20 -4.90 -4.47 17.67
N PHE A 21 -6.02 -4.32 16.97
CA PHE A 21 -7.32 -4.95 17.31
C PHE A 21 -7.89 -5.83 16.20
N GLY A 22 -7.12 -6.17 15.16
CA GLY A 22 -7.54 -7.05 14.08
C GLY A 22 -8.18 -6.36 12.87
N HIS A 23 -8.78 -5.17 13.01
CA HIS A 23 -9.49 -4.50 11.92
C HIS A 23 -8.61 -4.20 10.70
N THR A 24 -7.38 -3.71 10.94
CA THR A 24 -6.41 -3.44 9.86
C THR A 24 -5.94 -4.74 9.18
N ALA A 25 -5.93 -5.86 9.90
CA ALA A 25 -5.62 -7.17 9.32
C ALA A 25 -6.67 -7.60 8.30
N VAL A 26 -7.97 -7.45 8.62
CA VAL A 26 -9.07 -7.71 7.66
C VAL A 26 -8.91 -6.88 6.38
N LEU A 27 -8.50 -5.62 6.51
CA LEU A 27 -8.26 -4.76 5.36
C LEU A 27 -7.01 -5.19 4.56
N ALA A 28 -5.96 -5.67 5.24
CA ALA A 28 -4.78 -6.23 4.58
C ALA A 28 -5.13 -7.46 3.74
N ASP A 29 -5.98 -8.34 4.27
CA ASP A 29 -6.49 -9.51 3.54
C ASP A 29 -7.35 -9.10 2.33
N ALA A 30 -8.14 -8.04 2.46
CA ALA A 30 -8.92 -7.49 1.35
C ALA A 30 -8.02 -6.92 0.23
N VAL A 31 -6.97 -6.17 0.58
CA VAL A 31 -5.96 -5.70 -0.38
C VAL A 31 -5.29 -6.89 -1.07
N ALA A 32 -4.91 -7.92 -0.31
CA ALA A 32 -4.31 -9.13 -0.85
C ALA A 32 -5.24 -9.85 -1.84
N ALA A 33 -6.52 -9.98 -1.50
CA ALA A 33 -7.52 -10.59 -2.38
C ALA A 33 -7.61 -9.83 -3.72
N GLY A 34 -7.73 -8.50 -3.69
CA GLY A 34 -7.80 -7.70 -4.90
C GLY A 34 -6.53 -7.77 -5.76
N ALA A 35 -5.36 -7.80 -5.13
CA ALA A 35 -4.09 -7.93 -5.85
C ALA A 35 -3.94 -9.31 -6.52
N ARG A 36 -4.38 -10.39 -5.85
CA ARG A 36 -4.40 -11.76 -6.45
C ARG A 36 -5.38 -11.84 -7.62
N GLU A 37 -6.54 -11.21 -7.54
CA GLU A 37 -7.52 -11.14 -8.64
C GLU A 37 -6.94 -10.45 -9.88
N ALA A 38 -6.07 -9.48 -9.70
CA ALA A 38 -5.33 -8.83 -10.78
C ALA A 38 -4.13 -9.65 -11.26
N GLY A 39 -3.93 -10.88 -10.75
CA GLY A 39 -2.86 -11.78 -11.12
C GLY A 39 -1.52 -11.50 -10.44
N GLY A 40 -1.51 -10.83 -9.28
CA GLY A 40 -0.31 -10.65 -8.46
C GLY A 40 0.00 -11.85 -7.57
N VAL A 41 1.30 -12.10 -7.34
CA VAL A 41 1.80 -13.00 -6.28
C VAL A 41 1.91 -12.20 -4.99
N VAL A 42 1.19 -12.58 -3.93
CA VAL A 42 0.99 -11.70 -2.76
C VAL A 42 1.40 -12.37 -1.46
N SER A 43 2.28 -11.70 -0.71
CA SER A 43 2.64 -11.99 0.68
C SER A 43 2.02 -10.96 1.62
N VAL A 44 1.49 -11.42 2.77
CA VAL A 44 0.88 -10.56 3.80
C VAL A 44 1.72 -10.66 5.06
N ILE A 45 2.26 -9.54 5.55
CA ILE A 45 3.28 -9.47 6.59
C ILE A 45 2.81 -8.57 7.72
N ALA A 46 2.61 -9.12 8.91
CA ALA A 46 2.36 -8.35 10.13
C ALA A 46 3.72 -7.84 10.67
N VAL A 47 3.93 -6.52 10.63
CA VAL A 47 5.25 -5.91 10.87
C VAL A 47 5.75 -6.00 12.32
N ASP A 48 4.87 -6.30 13.25
CA ASP A 48 5.19 -6.54 14.66
C ASP A 48 5.71 -7.96 14.97
N ARG A 49 5.63 -8.87 13.99
CA ARG A 49 6.00 -10.30 14.13
C ARG A 49 6.90 -10.79 13.00
N MET A 50 7.64 -9.90 12.37
CA MET A 50 8.50 -10.21 11.22
C MET A 50 9.65 -11.14 11.57
N THR A 51 9.95 -12.02 10.64
CA THR A 51 11.15 -12.87 10.57
C THR A 51 12.15 -12.33 9.54
N ASP A 52 13.35 -12.89 9.50
CA ASP A 52 14.35 -12.52 8.47
C ASP A 52 13.82 -12.80 7.06
N ALA A 53 13.08 -13.90 6.86
CA ALA A 53 12.47 -14.22 5.56
C ALA A 53 11.45 -13.16 5.10
N ASP A 54 10.75 -12.49 6.02
CA ASP A 54 9.81 -11.42 5.66
C ASP A 54 10.54 -10.18 5.11
N TRP A 55 11.76 -9.90 5.60
CA TRP A 55 12.59 -8.85 5.03
C TRP A 55 13.03 -9.18 3.61
N ASP A 56 13.39 -10.42 3.32
CA ASP A 56 13.75 -10.86 1.97
C ASP A 56 12.55 -10.75 1.01
N ILE A 57 11.34 -11.06 1.49
CA ILE A 57 10.10 -10.86 0.72
C ILE A 57 9.87 -9.38 0.40
N LEU A 58 10.01 -8.47 1.37
CA LEU A 58 9.89 -7.03 1.15
C LEU A 58 10.95 -6.52 0.16
N ASP A 59 12.19 -6.98 0.32
CA ASP A 59 13.31 -6.57 -0.52
C ASP A 59 13.17 -7.10 -1.96
N GLY A 60 12.57 -8.27 -2.15
CA GLY A 60 12.30 -8.89 -3.46
C GLY A 60 10.99 -8.45 -4.14
N ALA A 61 10.06 -7.80 -3.45
CA ALA A 61 8.78 -7.40 -4.03
C ALA A 61 8.92 -6.27 -5.05
N ASP A 62 8.06 -6.27 -6.07
CA ASP A 62 7.90 -5.16 -7.03
C ASP A 62 7.07 -4.01 -6.43
N CYS A 63 6.21 -4.34 -5.48
CA CYS A 63 5.30 -3.41 -4.82
C CYS A 63 5.19 -3.71 -3.33
N ILE A 64 5.15 -2.66 -2.49
CA ILE A 64 4.85 -2.79 -1.06
C ILE A 64 3.64 -1.91 -0.73
N VAL A 65 2.55 -2.52 -0.25
CA VAL A 65 1.38 -1.78 0.26
C VAL A 65 1.49 -1.69 1.77
N PHE A 66 1.46 -0.47 2.29
CA PHE A 66 1.60 -0.20 3.71
C PHE A 66 0.24 -0.03 4.39
N GLY A 67 0.03 -0.73 5.52
CA GLY A 67 -1.18 -0.65 6.30
C GLY A 67 -0.93 -0.31 7.76
N SER A 68 -1.66 0.66 8.31
CA SER A 68 -1.58 1.00 9.73
C SER A 68 -2.95 1.41 10.27
N ALA A 69 -3.25 1.04 11.51
CA ALA A 69 -4.31 1.73 12.23
C ALA A 69 -3.90 3.19 12.47
N THR A 70 -4.89 4.10 12.47
CA THR A 70 -4.67 5.49 12.90
C THR A 70 -4.87 5.58 14.41
N TYR A 71 -3.79 5.82 15.14
CA TYR A 71 -3.79 6.08 16.56
C TYR A 71 -3.23 7.48 16.84
N MET A 72 -3.96 8.27 17.64
CA MET A 72 -3.57 9.66 17.98
C MET A 72 -3.22 10.50 16.73
N GLY A 73 -3.98 10.31 15.65
CA GLY A 73 -3.85 11.06 14.41
C GLY A 73 -2.68 10.66 13.51
N ASN A 74 -2.02 9.51 13.74
CA ASN A 74 -0.87 9.08 12.94
C ASN A 74 -0.80 7.55 12.81
N VAL A 75 0.23 7.03 12.15
CA VAL A 75 0.53 5.60 12.13
C VAL A 75 0.70 5.06 13.55
N SER A 76 0.37 3.80 13.76
CA SER A 76 0.55 3.13 15.04
C SER A 76 2.02 3.02 15.42
N ALA A 77 2.31 2.95 16.72
CA ALA A 77 3.67 2.78 17.23
C ALA A 77 4.35 1.52 16.67
N GLY A 78 3.60 0.42 16.46
CA GLY A 78 4.13 -0.80 15.84
C GLY A 78 4.57 -0.60 14.40
N PHE A 79 3.80 0.17 13.61
CA PHE A 79 4.21 0.53 12.25
C PHE A 79 5.43 1.48 12.27
N GLN A 80 5.45 2.47 13.18
CA GLN A 80 6.58 3.38 13.31
C GLN A 80 7.88 2.64 13.68
N ALA A 81 7.81 1.68 14.60
CA ALA A 81 8.95 0.85 14.96
C ALA A 81 9.47 0.00 13.77
N PHE A 82 8.58 -0.48 12.90
CA PHE A 82 8.96 -1.11 11.65
C PHE A 82 9.65 -0.10 10.72
N ALA A 83 9.07 1.08 10.52
CA ALA A 83 9.62 2.11 9.65
C ALA A 83 11.05 2.50 10.06
N GLU A 84 11.33 2.66 11.35
CA GLU A 84 12.67 2.97 11.86
C GLU A 84 13.70 1.87 11.54
N LYS A 85 13.31 0.59 11.55
CA LYS A 85 14.18 -0.53 11.18
C LYS A 85 14.58 -0.54 9.70
N THR A 86 13.87 0.19 8.84
CA THR A 86 14.17 0.25 7.39
C THR A 86 15.27 1.25 7.04
N GLY A 87 15.83 1.99 8.00
CA GLY A 87 16.79 3.07 7.75
C GLY A 87 17.97 2.67 6.85
N GLN A 88 18.57 1.49 7.05
CA GLN A 88 19.66 1.01 6.19
C GLN A 88 19.17 0.69 4.77
N ARG A 89 17.94 0.18 4.59
CA ARG A 89 17.32 -0.06 3.28
C ARG A 89 17.07 1.24 2.52
N CYS A 90 16.62 2.27 3.24
CA CYS A 90 16.48 3.62 2.70
C CYS A 90 17.81 4.18 2.21
N HIS A 91 18.85 4.11 3.06
CA HIS A 91 20.21 4.56 2.70
C HIS A 91 20.76 3.84 1.48
N ASN A 92 20.58 2.54 1.38
CA ASN A 92 21.04 1.72 0.26
C ASN A 92 20.15 1.84 -1.00
N GLY A 93 18.99 2.48 -0.91
CA GLY A 93 18.02 2.54 -2.01
C GLY A 93 17.41 1.19 -2.38
N THR A 94 17.33 0.24 -1.43
CA THR A 94 16.87 -1.14 -1.68
C THR A 94 15.44 -1.19 -2.25
N TRP A 95 14.59 -0.24 -1.86
CA TRP A 95 13.20 -0.16 -2.33
C TRP A 95 12.99 0.90 -3.42
N ARG A 96 14.08 1.49 -3.92
CA ARG A 96 14.01 2.50 -5.00
C ARG A 96 13.20 1.97 -6.18
N ASP A 97 12.34 2.84 -6.69
CA ASP A 97 11.48 2.61 -7.87
C ASP A 97 10.44 1.49 -7.72
N LYS A 98 10.30 0.85 -6.53
CA LYS A 98 9.15 -0.03 -6.27
C LYS A 98 7.86 0.78 -6.24
N VAL A 99 6.74 0.12 -6.50
CA VAL A 99 5.40 0.71 -6.31
C VAL A 99 5.04 0.69 -4.83
N ALA A 100 4.35 1.72 -4.36
CA ALA A 100 3.79 1.80 -3.01
C ALA A 100 2.35 2.30 -3.03
N ALA A 101 1.57 1.90 -2.03
CA ALA A 101 0.25 2.44 -1.72
C ALA A 101 -0.01 2.30 -0.22
N GLY A 102 -1.14 2.82 0.26
CA GLY A 102 -1.45 2.71 1.69
C GLY A 102 -2.92 2.62 2.01
N PHE A 103 -3.19 2.02 3.19
CA PHE A 103 -4.52 1.94 3.77
C PHE A 103 -4.48 2.10 5.29
N THR A 104 -5.60 2.55 5.86
CA THR A 104 -5.71 2.79 7.30
C THR A 104 -7.12 2.56 7.82
N ASN A 105 -7.26 2.37 9.13
CA ASN A 105 -8.53 2.29 9.84
C ASN A 105 -8.51 3.12 11.13
N SER A 106 -9.64 3.65 11.52
CA SER A 106 -9.86 4.25 12.85
C SER A 106 -11.31 4.17 13.28
N GLY A 107 -11.59 4.33 14.58
CA GLY A 107 -12.94 4.33 15.13
C GLY A 107 -13.79 5.54 14.70
N ALA A 108 -13.22 6.73 14.69
CA ALA A 108 -13.95 7.92 14.25
C ALA A 108 -14.03 8.00 12.72
N LYS A 109 -15.15 8.49 12.17
CA LYS A 109 -15.38 8.57 10.72
C LYS A 109 -14.30 9.36 9.98
N SER A 110 -13.93 10.54 10.45
CA SER A 110 -12.76 11.29 9.97
C SER A 110 -11.49 10.73 10.59
N GLY A 111 -11.37 10.84 11.92
CA GLY A 111 -10.32 10.22 12.76
C GLY A 111 -8.90 10.55 12.35
N ASP A 112 -8.69 11.66 11.62
CA ASP A 112 -7.38 12.09 11.08
C ASP A 112 -6.65 11.04 10.24
N LYS A 113 -7.42 10.13 9.64
CA LYS A 113 -6.91 9.07 8.76
C LYS A 113 -6.07 9.59 7.59
N VAL A 114 -6.38 10.79 7.09
CA VAL A 114 -5.58 11.40 6.03
C VAL A 114 -4.14 11.63 6.47
N GLN A 115 -3.91 12.00 7.73
CA GLN A 115 -2.56 12.18 8.25
C GLN A 115 -1.76 10.86 8.27
N THR A 116 -2.39 9.76 8.63
CA THR A 116 -1.78 8.43 8.53
C THR A 116 -1.40 8.10 7.10
N LEU A 117 -2.30 8.34 6.12
CA LEU A 117 -2.02 8.11 4.70
C LEU A 117 -0.88 9.01 4.19
N VAL A 118 -0.81 10.27 4.65
CA VAL A 118 0.31 11.19 4.33
C VAL A 118 1.61 10.64 4.90
N SER A 119 1.63 10.17 6.15
CA SER A 119 2.82 9.59 6.78
C SER A 119 3.32 8.36 6.00
N LEU A 120 2.41 7.48 5.56
CA LEU A 120 2.76 6.32 4.73
C LEU A 120 3.31 6.74 3.36
N ALA A 121 2.73 7.77 2.72
CA ALA A 121 3.21 8.27 1.44
C ALA A 121 4.59 8.95 1.57
N VAL A 122 4.82 9.71 2.64
CA VAL A 122 6.14 10.30 2.93
C VAL A 122 7.18 9.22 3.19
N PHE A 123 6.82 8.19 3.97
CA PHE A 123 7.68 7.02 4.20
C PHE A 123 8.08 6.34 2.88
N ALA A 124 7.12 6.08 2.00
CA ALA A 124 7.39 5.55 0.66
C ALA A 124 8.30 6.47 -0.17
N ALA A 125 8.07 7.79 -0.12
CA ALA A 125 8.90 8.77 -0.83
C ALA A 125 10.35 8.79 -0.32
N GLN A 126 10.59 8.65 0.99
CA GLN A 126 11.94 8.51 1.55
C GLN A 126 12.66 7.26 1.04
N HIS A 127 11.92 6.20 0.76
CA HIS A 127 12.44 4.99 0.10
C HIS A 127 12.52 5.10 -1.42
N HIS A 128 12.26 6.28 -2.01
CA HIS A 128 12.26 6.54 -3.46
C HIS A 128 11.25 5.70 -4.25
N MET A 129 10.11 5.36 -3.63
CA MET A 129 9.07 4.54 -4.23
C MET A 129 8.03 5.39 -4.98
N HIS A 130 7.32 4.77 -5.94
CA HIS A 130 6.22 5.39 -6.67
C HIS A 130 4.89 5.18 -5.95
N TRP A 131 4.29 6.26 -5.44
CA TRP A 131 3.02 6.17 -4.74
C TRP A 131 1.83 6.07 -5.68
N VAL A 132 0.98 5.04 -5.49
CA VAL A 132 -0.28 4.84 -6.20
C VAL A 132 -1.44 5.20 -5.29
N ASN A 133 -2.24 6.17 -5.71
CA ASN A 133 -3.45 6.59 -5.01
C ASN A 133 -4.62 5.62 -5.23
N LEU A 134 -5.73 5.82 -4.48
CA LEU A 134 -6.90 4.95 -4.54
C LEU A 134 -7.56 4.88 -5.94
N GLY A 135 -7.56 5.97 -6.71
CA GLY A 135 -8.14 6.01 -8.06
C GLY A 135 -9.67 5.93 -8.10
N LEU A 136 -10.34 6.19 -6.99
CA LEU A 136 -11.81 6.27 -6.89
C LEU A 136 -12.24 7.67 -6.46
N GLY A 137 -13.38 8.13 -6.97
CA GLY A 137 -14.11 9.26 -6.39
C GLY A 137 -14.71 8.90 -5.03
N ALA A 138 -15.15 9.92 -4.28
CA ALA A 138 -15.91 9.70 -3.06
C ALA A 138 -17.31 9.15 -3.41
N GLY A 139 -17.64 7.96 -2.95
CA GLY A 139 -18.92 7.30 -3.31
C GLY A 139 -20.13 7.95 -2.63
N TRP A 140 -20.00 8.32 -1.35
CA TRP A 140 -21.10 8.88 -0.55
C TRP A 140 -20.98 10.40 -0.39
N ASN A 141 -21.01 11.13 -1.51
CA ASN A 141 -20.86 12.60 -1.55
C ASN A 141 -22.05 13.33 -2.18
N SER A 142 -23.16 12.64 -2.41
CA SER A 142 -24.38 13.22 -2.98
C SER A 142 -25.62 12.57 -2.36
N SER A 143 -26.79 13.19 -2.57
CA SER A 143 -28.06 12.64 -2.09
C SER A 143 -28.44 11.28 -2.71
N ARG A 144 -27.75 10.85 -3.76
CA ARG A 144 -27.94 9.54 -4.41
C ARG A 144 -26.91 8.51 -3.99
N GLY A 145 -25.86 8.90 -3.25
CA GLY A 145 -24.87 8.02 -2.69
C GLY A 145 -25.31 7.38 -1.38
N SER A 146 -24.61 6.36 -0.95
CA SER A 146 -24.90 5.64 0.28
C SER A 146 -23.62 5.18 0.99
N GLU A 147 -23.76 4.75 2.24
CA GLU A 147 -22.67 4.12 2.99
C GLU A 147 -22.14 2.84 2.34
N ASN A 148 -22.89 2.25 1.42
CA ASN A 148 -22.54 1.03 0.72
C ASN A 148 -21.69 1.28 -0.54
N ASP A 149 -21.47 2.53 -0.93
CA ASP A 149 -20.66 2.86 -2.10
C ASP A 149 -19.15 2.72 -1.81
N LEU A 150 -18.38 2.41 -2.83
CA LEU A 150 -16.93 2.36 -2.70
C LEU A 150 -16.38 3.73 -2.30
N ASN A 151 -15.33 3.74 -1.49
CA ASN A 151 -14.74 4.96 -0.95
C ASN A 151 -15.78 5.87 -0.27
N ARG A 152 -16.71 5.29 0.51
CA ARG A 152 -17.77 5.99 1.22
C ARG A 152 -17.25 7.11 2.13
N LEU A 153 -16.03 7.01 2.63
CA LEU A 153 -15.41 7.99 3.51
C LEU A 153 -14.63 9.09 2.76
N GLY A 154 -14.45 8.97 1.43
CA GLY A 154 -13.89 10.02 0.58
C GLY A 154 -12.39 10.24 0.72
N PHE A 155 -11.58 9.22 0.97
CA PHE A 155 -10.11 9.32 0.96
C PHE A 155 -9.57 9.13 -0.46
N TRP A 156 -8.60 9.96 -0.86
CA TRP A 156 -8.03 9.97 -2.20
C TRP A 156 -6.62 9.39 -2.24
N LEU A 157 -5.82 9.66 -1.22
CA LEU A 157 -4.41 9.29 -1.18
C LEU A 157 -4.20 7.78 -1.05
N GLY A 158 -5.13 7.09 -0.38
CA GLY A 158 -5.16 5.65 -0.17
C GLY A 158 -6.53 5.20 0.30
N ALA A 159 -6.69 3.97 0.77
CA ALA A 159 -7.95 3.48 1.30
C ALA A 159 -8.08 3.80 2.80
N GLY A 160 -9.19 4.43 3.18
CA GLY A 160 -9.56 4.66 4.59
C GLY A 160 -10.77 3.84 4.97
N ALA A 161 -10.74 3.23 6.14
CA ALA A 161 -11.85 2.47 6.73
C ALA A 161 -12.26 3.03 8.09
N GLN A 162 -13.49 2.77 8.51
CA GLN A 162 -13.99 3.10 9.84
C GLN A 162 -14.63 1.85 10.45
N THR A 163 -14.20 1.53 11.65
CA THR A 163 -14.76 0.43 12.45
C THR A 163 -14.87 0.88 13.88
N ASP A 164 -16.01 0.66 14.51
CA ASP A 164 -16.23 1.05 15.90
C ASP A 164 -15.17 0.40 16.81
N VAL A 165 -14.76 1.11 17.86
CA VAL A 165 -13.60 0.69 18.68
C VAL A 165 -13.86 -0.58 19.48
N ASP A 166 -15.11 -0.91 19.74
CA ASP A 166 -15.61 -2.09 20.45
C ASP A 166 -16.17 -3.17 19.51
N ALA A 167 -16.07 -2.96 18.19
CA ALA A 167 -16.48 -3.93 17.19
C ALA A 167 -15.47 -5.05 17.01
N ASP A 168 -15.94 -6.26 16.74
CA ASP A 168 -15.08 -7.37 16.34
C ASP A 168 -14.50 -7.18 14.92
N PRO A 169 -13.38 -7.83 14.58
CA PRO A 169 -12.76 -7.67 13.26
C PRO A 169 -13.66 -8.03 12.08
N ASP A 170 -14.62 -8.93 12.23
CA ASP A 170 -15.58 -9.34 11.20
C ASP A 170 -16.67 -8.27 10.95
N GLN A 171 -16.74 -7.24 11.80
CA GLN A 171 -17.68 -6.13 11.69
C GLN A 171 -17.14 -4.94 10.90
N VAL A 172 -15.94 -5.05 10.30
CA VAL A 172 -15.43 -4.04 9.37
C VAL A 172 -16.43 -3.84 8.23
N HIS A 173 -16.81 -2.58 7.97
CA HIS A 173 -17.89 -2.28 7.03
C HIS A 173 -17.60 -2.84 5.63
N PRO A 174 -18.55 -3.56 5.00
CA PRO A 174 -18.32 -4.24 3.71
C PRO A 174 -17.85 -3.31 2.59
N SER A 175 -18.28 -2.04 2.57
CA SER A 175 -17.82 -1.06 1.60
C SER A 175 -16.33 -0.74 1.76
N ASP A 176 -15.84 -0.64 3.00
CA ASP A 176 -14.44 -0.35 3.29
C ASP A 176 -13.57 -1.55 2.90
N VAL A 177 -14.04 -2.77 3.15
CA VAL A 177 -13.40 -4.02 2.68
C VAL A 177 -13.29 -4.03 1.15
N ARG A 178 -14.40 -3.73 0.44
CA ARG A 178 -14.39 -3.65 -1.04
C ARG A 178 -13.48 -2.52 -1.56
N THR A 179 -13.41 -1.40 -0.85
CA THR A 179 -12.51 -0.29 -1.19
C THR A 179 -11.04 -0.69 -1.08
N CYS A 180 -10.67 -1.42 -0.02
CA CYS A 180 -9.33 -1.98 0.14
C CYS A 180 -9.01 -3.05 -0.92
N ARG A 181 -9.99 -3.92 -1.26
CA ARG A 181 -9.85 -4.88 -2.36
C ARG A 181 -9.60 -4.18 -3.71
N HIS A 182 -10.33 -3.08 -3.99
CA HIS A 182 -10.07 -2.25 -5.17
C HIS A 182 -8.66 -1.66 -5.17
N LEU A 183 -8.17 -1.17 -4.02
CA LEU A 183 -6.80 -0.67 -3.91
C LEU A 183 -5.79 -1.75 -4.32
N GLY A 184 -5.92 -2.97 -3.80
CA GLY A 184 -5.05 -4.09 -4.14
C GLY A 184 -5.06 -4.44 -5.62
N TRP A 185 -6.25 -4.53 -6.21
CA TRP A 185 -6.44 -4.77 -7.65
C TRP A 185 -5.74 -3.68 -8.49
N ARG A 186 -5.97 -2.40 -8.16
CA ARG A 186 -5.38 -1.26 -8.85
C ARG A 186 -3.86 -1.27 -8.78
N VAL A 187 -3.31 -1.48 -7.59
CA VAL A 187 -1.86 -1.47 -7.36
C VAL A 187 -1.16 -2.56 -8.14
N ALA A 188 -1.73 -3.77 -8.19
CA ALA A 188 -1.18 -4.88 -8.98
C ALA A 188 -1.17 -4.57 -10.49
N LEU A 189 -2.23 -3.94 -11.02
CA LEU A 189 -2.26 -3.50 -12.42
C LEU A 189 -1.20 -2.44 -12.72
N VAL A 190 -1.07 -1.42 -11.87
CA VAL A 190 -0.06 -0.35 -12.05
C VAL A 190 1.35 -0.94 -11.97
N THR A 191 1.60 -1.85 -11.02
CA THR A 191 2.89 -2.54 -10.89
C THR A 191 3.22 -3.32 -12.17
N ARG A 192 2.27 -4.08 -12.71
CA ARG A 192 2.45 -4.80 -13.97
C ARG A 192 2.78 -3.85 -15.12
N GLN A 193 2.04 -2.74 -15.25
CA GLN A 193 2.28 -1.74 -16.30
C GLN A 193 3.69 -1.14 -16.19
N LEU A 194 4.14 -0.84 -14.97
CA LEU A 194 5.49 -0.32 -14.72
C LEU A 194 6.57 -1.36 -15.06
N ASN A 195 6.38 -2.62 -14.68
CA ASN A 195 7.31 -3.71 -15.00
C ASN A 195 7.41 -3.94 -16.52
N VAL A 196 6.27 -3.91 -17.25
CA VAL A 196 6.27 -3.94 -18.73
C VAL A 196 7.05 -2.76 -19.29
N GLY A 197 6.78 -1.55 -18.81
CA GLY A 197 7.47 -0.33 -19.27
C GLY A 197 8.98 -0.43 -19.07
N ARG A 198 9.43 -0.91 -17.91
CA ARG A 198 10.86 -1.11 -17.61
C ARG A 198 11.52 -2.14 -18.53
N ALA A 199 10.84 -3.23 -18.84
CA ALA A 199 11.38 -4.29 -19.71
C ALA A 199 11.63 -3.80 -21.15
N VAL A 200 10.89 -2.77 -21.60
CA VAL A 200 11.00 -2.25 -22.99
C VAL A 200 11.74 -0.91 -23.08
N THR A 201 12.00 -0.26 -21.95
CA THR A 201 12.68 1.04 -21.91
C THR A 201 14.18 0.81 -21.66
N PRO A 202 15.09 1.28 -22.58
CA PRO A 202 16.51 1.23 -22.31
C PRO A 202 16.90 1.94 -21.02
N ALA A 203 17.86 1.38 -20.29
CA ALA A 203 18.36 2.02 -19.08
C ALA A 203 18.98 3.39 -19.43
N ALA A 204 18.36 4.47 -18.97
CA ALA A 204 18.92 5.81 -19.09
C ALA A 204 19.91 6.05 -17.93
N SER A 205 21.08 6.61 -18.22
CA SER A 205 22.01 7.07 -17.18
C SER A 205 21.39 8.22 -16.39
N SER A 206 21.32 8.07 -15.05
CA SER A 206 20.82 9.15 -14.19
C SER A 206 21.79 10.34 -14.19
N PRO A 207 21.34 11.57 -14.49
CA PRO A 207 22.20 12.76 -14.39
C PRO A 207 22.70 13.03 -12.96
N ALA A 208 22.05 12.51 -11.93
CA ALA A 208 22.47 12.63 -10.54
C ALA A 208 23.69 11.76 -10.18
N ALA A 209 24.05 10.77 -11.01
CA ALA A 209 25.22 9.91 -10.74
C ALA A 209 26.55 10.60 -11.02
N SER A 210 26.57 11.77 -11.69
CA SER A 210 27.80 12.47 -12.10
C SER A 210 28.31 13.51 -11.08
N SER A 211 27.67 13.72 -9.93
CA SER A 211 27.97 14.82 -9.02
C SER A 211 28.17 14.44 -7.55
N ALA A 212 28.56 13.19 -7.24
CA ALA A 212 28.95 12.88 -5.87
C ALA A 212 30.37 13.43 -5.61
N PRO A 213 30.56 14.44 -4.72
CA PRO A 213 31.89 14.84 -4.31
C PRO A 213 32.49 13.68 -3.50
N THR A 214 33.64 13.19 -3.92
CA THR A 214 34.52 12.34 -3.11
C THR A 214 34.86 13.08 -1.81
N ARG A 215 34.36 12.58 -0.69
CA ARG A 215 34.86 12.91 0.64
C ARG A 215 35.69 11.76 1.18
#